data_faa43700798f501704176b4d1b279a32
#
_entry.id   faa43700798f501704176b4d1b279a32
#
_cell.length_a   1.000
_cell.length_b   1.000
_cell.length_c   1.000
_cell.angle_alpha   90.00
_cell.angle_beta   90.00
_cell.angle_gamma   90.00
#
_symmetry.space_group_name_H-M   'P 1'
#
loop_
_entity.id
_entity.type
_entity.pdbx_description
1 polymer ?
#
loop_
_entity_poly.entity_id
_entity_poly.type
_entity_poly.pdbx_seq_one_letter_code
_entity_poly.pdbx_strand_id
1 'polypeptide(L)'
;MRFTVDRLDHLVLHCADVEKTASWYQRVLGMDREAFGDERRTALKFGGQKINLRPIGAAAEDWRTSAQAVAGTGDLCFIAAVRPDDVVGHLHQCGVMIESGPASREGALGPMVSVYCRDPDGNLIEISSYFNEPG
;
A
#
# COMPACT_ATOMS: atom_id res chain seq x y z
N MET A 1 0.05 -21.02 26.90
CA MET A 1 0.26 -19.58 26.98
C MET A 1 -0.60 -18.85 25.96
N ARG A 2 -1.25 -17.79 26.37
CA ARG A 2 -1.94 -16.89 25.44
C ARG A 2 -0.99 -15.80 24.99
N PHE A 3 -1.20 -15.32 23.77
CA PHE A 3 -0.47 -14.15 23.27
C PHE A 3 -1.44 -13.23 22.54
N THR A 4 -1.02 -12.01 22.36
CA THR A 4 -1.73 -11.03 21.54
C THR A 4 -0.80 -10.63 20.40
N VAL A 5 -1.34 -10.47 19.21
CA VAL A 5 -0.56 -10.00 18.07
C VAL A 5 -0.06 -8.59 18.36
N ASP A 6 1.24 -8.37 18.12
CA ASP A 6 1.86 -7.06 18.32
C ASP A 6 1.51 -6.11 17.18
N ARG A 7 1.81 -6.53 15.95
CA ARG A 7 1.59 -5.69 14.76
C ARG A 7 1.65 -6.51 13.49
N LEU A 8 1.28 -5.89 12.40
CA LEU A 8 1.48 -6.46 11.07
C LEU A 8 2.95 -6.26 10.69
N ASP A 9 3.62 -7.32 10.23
CA ASP A 9 5.00 -7.22 9.74
C ASP A 9 5.02 -6.92 8.24
N HIS A 10 4.35 -7.74 7.46
CA HIS A 10 4.26 -7.55 6.02
C HIS A 10 2.98 -8.18 5.49
N LEU A 11 2.64 -7.79 4.28
CA LEU A 11 1.58 -8.43 3.52
C LEU A 11 2.09 -8.70 2.10
N VAL A 12 1.34 -9.49 1.35
CA VAL A 12 1.69 -9.84 -0.03
C VAL A 12 0.62 -9.27 -0.96
N LEU A 13 1.07 -8.53 -1.99
CA LEU A 13 0.21 -8.13 -3.09
C LEU A 13 0.57 -8.94 -4.32
N HIS A 14 -0.46 -9.44 -5.00
CA HIS A 14 -0.30 -10.15 -6.26
C HIS A 14 -0.27 -9.13 -7.39
N CYS A 15 0.72 -9.24 -8.28
CA CYS A 15 0.98 -8.26 -9.31
C CYS A 15 0.97 -8.90 -10.69
N ALA A 16 0.28 -8.26 -11.64
CA ALA A 16 0.40 -8.63 -13.04
C ALA A 16 1.80 -8.30 -13.56
N ASP A 17 2.36 -7.16 -13.10
CA ASP A 17 3.69 -6.71 -13.50
C ASP A 17 4.39 -6.11 -12.26
N VAL A 18 5.30 -6.87 -11.67
CA VAL A 18 6.02 -6.47 -10.45
C VAL A 18 6.79 -5.16 -10.65
N GLU A 19 7.44 -4.99 -11.81
CA GLU A 19 8.24 -3.78 -12.07
C GLU A 19 7.36 -2.53 -12.13
N LYS A 20 6.23 -2.62 -12.79
CA LYS A 20 5.28 -1.52 -12.92
C LYS A 20 4.72 -1.14 -11.55
N THR A 21 4.36 -2.14 -10.76
CA THR A 21 3.82 -1.92 -9.40
C THR A 21 4.88 -1.33 -8.49
N ALA A 22 6.10 -1.86 -8.49
CA ALA A 22 7.18 -1.34 -7.66
C ALA A 22 7.47 0.13 -7.99
N SER A 23 7.56 0.48 -9.27
CA SER A 23 7.78 1.86 -9.71
C SER A 23 6.69 2.80 -9.22
N TRP A 24 5.44 2.35 -9.29
CA TRP A 24 4.31 3.17 -8.84
C TRP A 24 4.39 3.47 -7.34
N TYR A 25 4.61 2.45 -6.51
CA TYR A 25 4.69 2.63 -5.06
C TYR A 25 5.89 3.46 -4.64
N GLN A 26 7.02 3.34 -5.34
CA GLN A 26 8.18 4.20 -5.09
C GLN A 26 7.87 5.66 -5.42
N ARG A 27 7.28 5.90 -6.58
CA ARG A 27 7.00 7.25 -7.07
C ARG A 27 5.84 7.92 -6.33
N VAL A 28 4.76 7.19 -6.12
CA VAL A 28 3.52 7.75 -5.56
C VAL A 28 3.53 7.75 -4.05
N LEU A 29 3.99 6.67 -3.43
CA LEU A 29 3.92 6.52 -1.97
C LEU A 29 5.28 6.61 -1.27
N GLY A 30 6.36 6.85 -2.02
CA GLY A 30 7.68 7.06 -1.44
C GLY A 30 8.27 5.87 -0.73
N MET A 31 7.83 4.66 -1.08
CA MET A 31 8.36 3.44 -0.47
C MET A 31 9.74 3.08 -1.02
N ASP A 32 10.54 2.40 -0.21
CA ASP A 32 11.87 1.93 -0.61
C ASP A 32 11.78 0.52 -1.15
N ARG A 33 12.30 0.33 -2.36
CA ARG A 33 12.35 -1.00 -2.98
C ARG A 33 13.57 -1.76 -2.51
N GLU A 34 13.38 -3.05 -2.21
CA GLU A 34 14.51 -3.95 -1.93
C GLU A 34 14.24 -5.33 -2.52
N ALA A 35 15.32 -6.09 -2.71
CA ALA A 35 15.24 -7.50 -3.04
C ALA A 35 15.55 -8.30 -1.79
N PHE A 36 14.86 -9.41 -1.59
CA PHE A 36 15.06 -10.25 -0.40
C PHE A 36 15.00 -11.73 -0.78
N GLY A 37 15.63 -12.54 0.07
CA GLY A 37 15.67 -13.97 -0.09
C GLY A 37 16.60 -14.42 -1.22
N ASP A 38 16.78 -15.74 -1.33
CA ASP A 38 17.66 -16.33 -2.34
C ASP A 38 17.13 -16.12 -3.75
N GLU A 39 15.82 -16.10 -3.92
CA GLU A 39 15.16 -15.88 -5.21
C GLU A 39 15.09 -14.40 -5.60
N ARG A 40 15.61 -13.50 -4.77
CA ARG A 40 15.63 -12.08 -5.05
C ARG A 40 14.23 -11.51 -5.29
N ARG A 41 13.30 -11.83 -4.41
CA ARG A 41 11.93 -11.32 -4.47
C ARG A 41 11.91 -9.83 -4.18
N THR A 42 10.93 -9.12 -4.74
CA THR A 42 10.81 -7.67 -4.59
C THR A 42 9.91 -7.33 -3.40
N ALA A 43 10.37 -6.41 -2.58
CA ALA A 43 9.60 -5.84 -1.49
C ALA A 43 9.63 -4.32 -1.53
N LEU A 44 8.62 -3.71 -0.94
CA LEU A 44 8.48 -2.26 -0.77
C LEU A 44 8.44 -1.99 0.73
N LYS A 45 9.40 -1.23 1.25
CA LYS A 45 9.51 -0.96 2.69
C LYS A 45 9.00 0.42 3.05
N PHE A 46 8.32 0.48 4.17
CA PHE A 46 7.80 1.73 4.74
C PHE A 46 7.48 1.52 6.22
N GLY A 47 7.74 2.53 7.05
CA GLY A 47 7.26 2.58 8.43
C GLY A 47 7.50 1.33 9.28
N GLY A 48 8.61 0.63 9.09
CA GLY A 48 8.90 -0.60 9.81
C GLY A 48 8.14 -1.82 9.32
N GLN A 49 7.44 -1.71 8.20
CA GLN A 49 6.65 -2.76 7.56
C GLN A 49 7.08 -2.90 6.10
N LYS A 50 6.54 -3.89 5.43
CA LYS A 50 6.78 -4.03 3.98
C LYS A 50 5.63 -4.71 3.27
N ILE A 51 5.62 -4.54 1.96
CA ILE A 51 4.74 -5.25 1.05
C ILE A 51 5.62 -6.08 0.13
N ASN A 52 5.43 -7.40 0.14
CA ASN A 52 6.09 -8.29 -0.81
C ASN A 52 5.26 -8.34 -2.09
N LEU A 53 5.90 -8.15 -3.22
CA LEU A 53 5.23 -8.17 -4.52
C LEU A 53 5.40 -9.54 -5.16
N ARG A 54 4.29 -10.27 -5.26
CA ARG A 54 4.29 -11.63 -5.80
C ARG A 54 3.72 -11.62 -7.22
N PRO A 55 4.50 -12.10 -8.23
CA PRO A 55 3.94 -12.21 -9.57
C PRO A 55 2.80 -13.21 -9.59
N ILE A 56 1.73 -12.92 -10.33
CA ILE A 56 0.59 -13.83 -10.43
C ILE A 56 0.96 -15.18 -11.03
N GLY A 57 2.06 -15.24 -11.80
CA GLY A 57 2.55 -16.48 -12.41
C GLY A 57 3.43 -17.33 -11.51
N ALA A 58 3.73 -16.88 -10.27
CA ALA A 58 4.58 -17.65 -9.37
C ALA A 58 3.88 -18.96 -8.97
N ALA A 59 4.65 -20.05 -8.93
CA ALA A 59 4.10 -21.35 -8.56
C ALA A 59 3.85 -21.43 -7.05
N ALA A 60 2.76 -22.09 -6.65
CA ALA A 60 2.41 -22.25 -5.24
C ALA A 60 3.47 -23.02 -4.45
N GLU A 61 4.15 -23.96 -5.09
CA GLU A 61 5.24 -24.73 -4.46
C GLU A 61 6.43 -23.85 -4.11
N ASP A 62 6.70 -22.84 -4.94
CA ASP A 62 7.84 -21.95 -4.73
C ASP A 62 7.50 -20.80 -3.81
N TRP A 63 6.24 -20.36 -3.83
CA TRP A 63 5.80 -19.24 -3.02
C TRP A 63 4.37 -19.45 -2.55
N ARG A 64 4.25 -20.00 -1.34
CA ARG A 64 2.94 -20.21 -0.70
C ARG A 64 2.26 -18.86 -0.49
N THR A 65 0.96 -18.82 -0.76
CA THR A 65 0.18 -17.60 -0.62
C THR A 65 -1.28 -17.92 -0.28
N SER A 66 -2.13 -16.90 -0.35
CA SER A 66 -3.56 -17.02 -0.11
C SER A 66 -4.23 -17.96 -1.11
N ALA A 67 -5.45 -18.40 -0.78
CA ALA A 67 -6.22 -19.31 -1.63
C ALA A 67 -6.51 -18.70 -3.01
N GLN A 68 -6.64 -17.38 -3.09
CA GLN A 68 -6.93 -16.67 -4.33
C GLN A 68 -5.74 -15.78 -4.67
N ALA A 69 -4.85 -16.29 -5.51
CA ALA A 69 -3.62 -15.59 -5.90
C ALA A 69 -3.86 -14.73 -7.15
N VAL A 70 -4.72 -13.74 -7.03
CA VAL A 70 -5.11 -12.85 -8.14
C VAL A 70 -4.77 -11.41 -7.81
N ALA A 71 -4.52 -10.61 -8.85
CA ALA A 71 -4.24 -9.19 -8.70
C ALA A 71 -5.54 -8.39 -8.51
N GLY A 72 -5.41 -7.25 -7.84
CA GLY A 72 -6.52 -6.28 -7.76
C GLY A 72 -7.52 -6.54 -6.64
N THR A 73 -7.20 -7.38 -5.68
CA THR A 73 -8.09 -7.67 -4.55
C THR A 73 -7.71 -6.96 -3.27
N GLY A 74 -6.67 -6.13 -3.29
CA GLY A 74 -6.22 -5.40 -2.11
C GLY A 74 -7.05 -4.14 -1.87
N ASP A 75 -7.24 -3.84 -0.59
CA ASP A 75 -7.89 -2.62 -0.12
C ASP A 75 -7.07 -2.19 1.10
N LEU A 76 -6.24 -1.17 0.92
CA LEU A 76 -5.20 -0.82 1.87
C LEU A 76 -5.30 0.64 2.27
N CYS A 77 -5.12 0.89 3.56
CA CYS A 77 -5.03 2.25 4.08
C CYS A 77 -3.62 2.51 4.60
N PHE A 78 -2.99 3.55 4.07
CA PHE A 78 -1.68 4.00 4.50
C PHE A 78 -1.80 5.35 5.20
N ILE A 79 -1.07 5.51 6.29
CA ILE A 79 -1.01 6.78 6.99
C ILE A 79 0.16 7.59 6.48
N ALA A 80 -0.12 8.82 6.06
CA ALA A 80 0.89 9.80 5.68
C ALA A 80 0.96 10.90 6.75
N ALA A 81 2.15 11.25 7.17
CA ALA A 81 2.36 12.27 8.22
C ALA A 81 2.38 13.67 7.62
N VAL A 82 1.39 13.97 6.77
CA VAL A 82 1.20 15.26 6.13
C VAL A 82 -0.29 15.58 6.14
N ARG A 83 -0.64 16.80 5.74
CA ARG A 83 -2.04 17.21 5.66
C ARG A 83 -2.74 16.61 4.45
N PRO A 84 -4.06 16.47 4.50
CA PRO A 84 -4.81 15.96 3.34
C PRO A 84 -4.56 16.75 2.05
N ASP A 85 -4.42 18.07 2.13
CA ASP A 85 -4.16 18.90 0.96
C ASP A 85 -2.81 18.56 0.31
N ASP A 86 -1.80 18.19 1.11
CA ASP A 86 -0.51 17.77 0.60
C ASP A 86 -0.60 16.45 -0.14
N VAL A 87 -1.44 15.53 0.35
CA VAL A 87 -1.72 14.26 -0.33
C VAL A 87 -2.34 14.53 -1.70
N VAL A 88 -3.37 15.38 -1.74
CA VAL A 88 -4.06 15.74 -2.99
C VAL A 88 -3.08 16.34 -3.99
N GLY A 89 -2.28 17.32 -3.54
CA GLY A 89 -1.28 17.99 -4.41
C GLY A 89 -0.26 17.02 -4.97
N HIS A 90 0.23 16.12 -4.14
CA HIS A 90 1.21 15.11 -4.56
C HIS A 90 0.62 14.14 -5.60
N LEU A 91 -0.59 13.65 -5.36
CA LEU A 91 -1.25 12.75 -6.32
C LEU A 91 -1.45 13.43 -7.67
N HIS A 92 -1.85 14.70 -7.66
CA HIS A 92 -1.97 15.48 -8.90
C HIS A 92 -0.62 15.61 -9.63
N GLN A 93 0.45 15.87 -8.91
CA GLN A 93 1.79 15.95 -9.49
C GLN A 93 2.24 14.63 -10.09
N CYS A 94 1.85 13.51 -9.48
CA CYS A 94 2.16 12.18 -9.99
C CYS A 94 1.25 11.74 -11.14
N GLY A 95 0.24 12.54 -11.49
CA GLY A 95 -0.73 12.16 -12.52
C GLY A 95 -1.68 11.06 -12.10
N VAL A 96 -1.89 10.90 -10.79
CA VAL A 96 -2.78 9.87 -10.25
C VAL A 96 -4.17 10.45 -10.08
N MET A 97 -5.17 9.76 -10.64
CA MET A 97 -6.56 10.17 -10.50
C MET A 97 -7.05 9.89 -9.08
N ILE A 98 -7.60 10.92 -8.43
CA ILE A 98 -8.26 10.76 -7.14
C ILE A 98 -9.68 10.25 -7.41
N GLU A 99 -9.98 9.06 -6.89
CA GLU A 99 -11.29 8.46 -7.09
C GLU A 99 -12.33 9.06 -6.14
N SER A 100 -11.92 9.38 -4.91
CA SER A 100 -12.81 9.92 -3.88
C SER A 100 -11.99 10.64 -2.80
N GLY A 101 -12.61 11.59 -2.13
CA GLY A 101 -12.01 12.33 -1.02
C GLY A 101 -11.42 13.66 -1.44
N PRO A 102 -10.91 14.44 -0.47
CA PRO A 102 -10.77 14.13 0.97
C PRO A 102 -12.11 13.90 1.65
N ALA A 103 -12.16 12.91 2.54
CA ALA A 103 -13.36 12.56 3.29
C ALA A 103 -12.99 12.08 4.70
N SER A 104 -13.86 12.39 5.65
CA SER A 104 -13.67 11.94 7.04
C SER A 104 -13.93 10.45 7.15
N ARG A 105 -13.04 9.76 7.88
CA ARG A 105 -13.14 8.32 8.12
C ARG A 105 -12.71 8.01 9.54
N GLU A 106 -13.04 6.82 10.00
CA GLU A 106 -12.59 6.30 11.29
C GLU A 106 -11.43 5.34 11.08
N GLY A 107 -10.26 5.72 11.59
CA GLY A 107 -9.08 4.87 11.55
C GLY A 107 -8.90 4.07 12.83
N ALA A 108 -7.84 3.29 12.88
CA ALA A 108 -7.51 2.47 14.05
C ALA A 108 -7.26 3.32 15.30
N LEU A 109 -6.78 4.55 15.12
CA LEU A 109 -6.43 5.45 16.22
C LEU A 109 -7.41 6.62 16.37
N GLY A 110 -8.50 6.64 15.62
CA GLY A 110 -9.52 7.68 15.70
C GLY A 110 -9.82 8.32 14.36
N PRO A 111 -10.42 9.53 14.39
CA PRO A 111 -10.81 10.23 13.15
C PRO A 111 -9.60 10.59 12.29
N MET A 112 -9.75 10.42 11.01
CA MET A 112 -8.74 10.76 10.01
C MET A 112 -9.42 11.28 8.75
N VAL A 113 -8.64 11.87 7.85
CA VAL A 113 -9.14 12.33 6.54
C VAL A 113 -8.43 11.52 5.46
N SER A 114 -9.20 10.98 4.54
CA SER A 114 -8.73 9.99 3.57
C SER A 114 -8.95 10.44 2.14
N VAL A 115 -8.01 10.07 1.28
CA VAL A 115 -8.06 10.25 -0.17
C VAL A 115 -7.87 8.88 -0.81
N TYR A 116 -8.65 8.56 -1.83
CA TYR A 116 -8.66 7.25 -2.46
C TYR A 116 -8.17 7.30 -3.89
N CYS A 117 -7.34 6.33 -4.26
CA CYS A 117 -6.87 6.15 -5.64
C CYS A 117 -6.69 4.66 -5.92
N ARG A 118 -6.22 4.32 -7.13
CA ARG A 118 -5.96 2.94 -7.53
C ARG A 118 -4.50 2.75 -7.88
N ASP A 119 -3.94 1.61 -7.47
CA ASP A 119 -2.61 1.23 -7.92
C ASP A 119 -2.67 0.58 -9.31
N PRO A 120 -1.52 0.16 -9.91
CA PRO A 120 -1.54 -0.39 -11.28
C PRO A 120 -2.39 -1.63 -11.47
N ASP A 121 -2.63 -2.42 -10.43
CA ASP A 121 -3.45 -3.63 -10.51
C ASP A 121 -4.92 -3.36 -10.15
N GLY A 122 -5.27 -2.13 -9.81
CA GLY A 122 -6.62 -1.77 -9.41
C GLY A 122 -6.91 -1.97 -7.93
N ASN A 123 -5.90 -2.24 -7.12
CA ASN A 123 -6.07 -2.27 -5.67
C ASN A 123 -6.54 -0.89 -5.19
N LEU A 124 -7.49 -0.87 -4.27
CA LEU A 124 -7.94 0.39 -3.67
C LEU A 124 -6.91 0.85 -2.65
N ILE A 125 -6.40 2.06 -2.86
CA ILE A 125 -5.41 2.67 -1.99
C ILE A 125 -6.03 3.88 -1.32
N GLU A 126 -6.12 3.80 0.00
CA GLU A 126 -6.57 4.90 0.84
C GLU A 126 -5.35 5.51 1.49
N ILE A 127 -5.15 6.81 1.31
CA ILE A 127 -4.07 7.55 1.94
C ILE A 127 -4.70 8.48 2.95
N SER A 128 -4.37 8.28 4.22
CA SER A 128 -5.07 8.94 5.30
C SER A 128 -4.11 9.74 6.16
N SER A 129 -4.63 10.82 6.71
CA SER A 129 -3.90 11.70 7.59
C SER A 129 -4.69 11.90 8.87
N TYR A 130 -3.99 11.79 10.00
CA TYR A 130 -4.52 12.21 11.28
C TYR A 130 -4.35 13.72 11.48
N PHE A 131 -3.63 14.40 10.56
CA PHE A 131 -3.51 15.86 10.52
C PHE A 131 -4.72 16.45 9.78
N ASN A 132 -5.85 16.57 10.46
CA ASN A 132 -7.06 17.10 9.86
C ASN A 132 -7.37 18.53 10.31
N GLU A 133 -6.51 19.14 11.13
CA GLU A 133 -6.67 20.50 11.58
C GLU A 133 -6.10 21.48 10.57
N PRO A 134 -6.80 22.59 10.28
CA PRO A 134 -6.23 23.66 9.48
C PRO A 134 -5.17 24.43 10.28
N GLY A 135 -4.14 24.83 9.67
CA GLY A 135 -3.16 25.73 10.26
C GLY A 135 -2.02 25.20 10.97
#